data_2785c75296815c1f9f119e4d0afc36e7
#
_entry.id   2785c75296815c1f9f119e4d0afc36e7
#
_cell.length_a   1.000
_cell.length_b   1.000
_cell.length_c   1.000
_cell.angle_alpha   90.00
_cell.angle_beta   90.00
_cell.angle_gamma   90.00
#
_symmetry.space_group_name_H-M   'P 1'
#
loop_
_entity.id
_entity.type
_entity.pdbx_description
1 polymer ?
#
loop_
_entity_poly.entity_id
_entity_poly.type
_entity_poly.pdbx_seq_one_letter_code
_entity_poly.pdbx_strand_id
1 'polypeptide(L)'
;MKLEVIYKGKQKAGELWRDDMGYHFIYEAAFLNDDTTRPISVNMPKNQKEYHSKELFHYFQSILSEGENRKKICKALGIDVSDDWGLLVYSCSEDTIGAITVKKIDE
;
A
#
# COMPACT_ATOMS: atom_id res chain seq x y z
N MET A 1 11.56 -1.69 6.15
CA MET A 1 11.03 -0.50 5.46
C MET A 1 9.54 -0.36 5.70
N LYS A 2 9.11 0.83 6.02
CA LYS A 2 7.70 1.14 6.19
C LYS A 2 7.22 2.07 5.08
N LEU A 3 5.97 1.90 4.70
CA LEU A 3 5.30 2.75 3.73
C LEU A 3 4.16 3.48 4.42
N GLU A 4 4.01 4.77 4.10
CA GLU A 4 2.91 5.58 4.57
C GLU A 4 1.79 5.56 3.55
N VAL A 5 0.57 5.28 4.00
CA VAL A 5 -0.61 5.23 3.13
C VAL A 5 -1.38 6.53 3.31
N ILE A 6 -1.55 7.29 2.22
CA ILE A 6 -2.15 8.64 2.24
C ILE A 6 -3.51 8.61 1.57
N TYR A 7 -4.51 9.19 2.21
CA TYR A 7 -5.88 9.28 1.73
C TYR A 7 -6.11 10.64 1.04
N LYS A 8 -6.49 10.60 -0.23
CA LYS A 8 -6.79 11.79 -1.04
C LYS A 8 -5.67 12.84 -1.05
N GLY A 9 -4.43 12.36 -0.94
CA GLY A 9 -3.25 13.22 -0.95
C GLY A 9 -3.10 14.16 0.24
N LYS A 10 -3.93 14.03 1.26
CA LYS A 10 -3.99 14.99 2.38
C LYS A 10 -3.79 14.37 3.76
N GLN A 11 -4.34 13.18 3.98
CA GLN A 11 -4.43 12.61 5.31
C GLN A 11 -3.77 11.25 5.36
N LYS A 12 -2.93 11.03 6.37
CA LYS A 12 -2.34 9.71 6.58
C LYS A 12 -3.43 8.73 7.02
N ALA A 13 -3.64 7.70 6.22
CA ALA A 13 -4.59 6.64 6.53
C ALA A 13 -3.99 5.57 7.42
N GLY A 14 -2.71 5.28 7.24
CA GLY A 14 -2.04 4.26 8.03
C GLY A 14 -0.63 3.97 7.54
N GLU A 15 -0.06 2.87 8.03
CA GLU A 15 1.27 2.40 7.67
C GLU A 15 1.22 0.94 7.23
N LEU A 16 2.02 0.64 6.21
CA LEU A 16 2.16 -0.70 5.66
C LEU A 16 3.63 -1.11 5.74
N TRP A 17 3.91 -2.31 6.25
CA TRP A 17 5.28 -2.82 6.28
C TRP A 17 5.31 -4.33 6.12
N ARG A 18 6.50 -4.84 5.88
CA ARG A 18 6.77 -6.25 5.69
C ARG A 18 7.92 -6.67 6.60
N ASP A 19 7.79 -7.83 7.23
CA ASP A 19 8.85 -8.44 8.04
C ASP A 19 8.83 -9.96 7.87
N ASP A 20 9.57 -10.68 8.74
CA ASP A 20 9.67 -12.14 8.67
C ASP A 20 8.33 -12.86 8.86
N MET A 21 7.37 -12.19 9.49
CA MET A 21 6.05 -12.75 9.76
C MET A 21 5.06 -12.49 8.63
N GLY A 22 5.42 -11.66 7.66
CA GLY A 22 4.57 -11.32 6.53
C GLY A 22 4.33 -9.84 6.39
N TYR A 23 3.13 -9.48 5.94
CA TYR A 23 2.72 -8.10 5.70
C TYR A 23 1.80 -7.60 6.79
N HIS A 24 1.95 -6.32 7.15
CA HIS A 24 1.20 -5.71 8.23
C HIS A 24 0.71 -4.33 7.83
N PHE A 25 -0.54 -4.03 8.18
CA PHE A 25 -1.11 -2.70 7.97
C PHE A 25 -1.79 -2.24 9.25
N ILE A 26 -1.57 -0.99 9.64
CA ILE A 26 -2.22 -0.38 10.79
C ILE A 26 -2.83 0.95 10.36
N TYR A 27 -4.13 1.14 10.67
CA TYR A 27 -4.79 2.42 10.45
C TYR A 27 -4.31 3.46 11.46
N GLU A 28 -4.17 4.69 11.00
CA GLU A 28 -3.90 5.84 11.87
C GLU A 28 -5.14 6.12 12.72
N ALA A 29 -4.94 6.39 14.01
CA ALA A 29 -6.06 6.66 14.93
C ALA A 29 -6.93 7.82 14.47
N ALA A 30 -6.31 8.90 14.00
CA ALA A 30 -7.05 10.07 13.48
C ALA A 30 -7.92 9.70 12.28
N PHE A 31 -7.43 8.80 11.42
CA PHE A 31 -8.20 8.33 10.26
C PHE A 31 -9.40 7.48 10.69
N LEU A 32 -9.19 6.60 11.68
CA LEU A 32 -10.28 5.75 12.20
C LEU A 32 -11.38 6.56 12.84
N ASN A 33 -11.02 7.66 13.52
CA ASN A 33 -11.97 8.51 14.23
C ASN A 33 -12.63 9.56 13.33
N ASP A 34 -12.22 9.66 12.08
CA ASP A 34 -12.77 10.63 11.14
C ASP A 34 -13.91 10.00 10.35
N ASP A 35 -15.14 10.35 10.71
CA ASP A 35 -16.35 9.82 10.08
C ASP A 35 -16.50 10.23 8.61
N THR A 36 -15.70 11.20 8.15
CA THR A 36 -15.75 11.65 6.75
C THR A 36 -14.90 10.78 5.83
N THR A 37 -14.05 9.91 6.39
CA THR A 37 -13.20 9.01 5.61
C THR A 37 -13.83 7.64 5.46
N ARG A 38 -13.49 6.96 4.37
CA ARG A 38 -13.92 5.60 4.10
C ARG A 38 -12.76 4.64 4.25
N PRO A 39 -13.02 3.34 4.52
CA PRO A 39 -11.95 2.34 4.52
C PRO A 39 -11.19 2.36 3.20
N ILE A 40 -9.89 2.04 3.25
CA ILE A 40 -9.09 1.96 2.01
C ILE A 40 -9.53 0.80 1.13
N SER A 41 -10.19 -0.22 1.72
CA SER A 41 -10.68 -1.38 0.99
C SER A 41 -11.86 -1.98 1.73
N VAL A 42 -12.79 -2.60 0.98
CA VAL A 42 -13.92 -3.34 1.57
C VAL A 42 -13.45 -4.50 2.45
N ASN A 43 -12.26 -5.04 2.16
CA ASN A 43 -11.68 -6.15 2.92
C ASN A 43 -10.89 -5.68 4.14
N MET A 44 -10.77 -4.38 4.34
CA MET A 44 -10.04 -3.78 5.46
C MET A 44 -10.88 -2.68 6.10
N PRO A 45 -12.06 -3.04 6.67
CA PRO A 45 -12.96 -2.06 7.26
C PRO A 45 -12.34 -1.36 8.47
N LYS A 46 -12.83 -0.17 8.78
CA LYS A 46 -12.31 0.68 9.86
C LYS A 46 -12.68 0.20 11.25
N ASN A 47 -13.45 -0.87 11.38
CA ASN A 47 -13.81 -1.44 12.68
C ASN A 47 -12.67 -2.24 13.30
N GLN A 48 -11.58 -2.43 12.58
CA GLN A 48 -10.38 -3.11 13.06
C GLN A 48 -9.17 -2.24 12.71
N LYS A 49 -8.30 -2.00 13.70
CA LYS A 49 -7.16 -1.11 13.52
C LYS A 49 -6.00 -1.75 12.77
N GLU A 50 -5.72 -3.03 13.04
CA GLU A 50 -4.56 -3.73 12.51
C GLU A 50 -4.96 -4.91 11.64
N TYR A 51 -4.17 -5.12 10.58
CA TYR A 51 -4.35 -6.24 9.66
C TYR A 51 -2.99 -6.90 9.40
N HIS A 52 -2.97 -8.24 9.36
CA HIS A 52 -1.76 -9.04 9.14
C HIS A 52 -2.04 -10.13 8.13
N SER A 53 -1.07 -10.39 7.24
CA SER A 53 -1.22 -11.42 6.21
C SER A 53 0.15 -11.94 5.80
N LYS A 54 0.20 -13.21 5.41
CA LYS A 54 1.43 -13.80 4.85
C LYS A 54 1.72 -13.28 3.46
N GLU A 55 0.70 -12.78 2.76
CA GLU A 55 0.82 -12.23 1.43
C GLU A 55 0.42 -10.76 1.44
N LEU A 56 0.88 -9.99 0.44
CA LEU A 56 0.48 -8.61 0.30
C LEU A 56 -1.04 -8.52 0.20
N PHE A 57 -1.63 -7.59 0.92
CA PHE A 57 -3.09 -7.40 0.94
C PHE A 57 -3.61 -7.15 -0.48
N HIS A 58 -4.74 -7.77 -0.78
CA HIS A 58 -5.33 -7.71 -2.12
C HIS A 58 -5.48 -6.29 -2.66
N TYR A 59 -5.88 -5.36 -1.81
CA TYR A 59 -6.00 -3.96 -2.21
C TYR A 59 -4.70 -3.42 -2.82
N PHE A 60 -3.58 -3.65 -2.14
CA PHE A 60 -2.28 -3.15 -2.61
C PHE A 60 -1.80 -3.87 -3.87
N GLN A 61 -2.17 -5.14 -4.04
CA GLN A 61 -1.90 -5.84 -5.29
C GLN A 61 -2.68 -5.22 -6.45
N SER A 62 -3.92 -4.81 -6.20
CA SER A 62 -4.81 -4.30 -7.23
C SER A 62 -4.39 -2.96 -7.82
N ILE A 63 -3.60 -2.16 -7.09
CA ILE A 63 -3.12 -0.87 -7.58
C ILE A 63 -1.82 -0.96 -8.36
N LEU A 64 -1.21 -2.14 -8.43
CA LEU A 64 0.05 -2.34 -9.14
C LEU A 64 -0.17 -2.46 -10.64
N SER A 65 0.85 -2.04 -11.41
CA SER A 65 0.84 -2.21 -12.87
C SER A 65 0.73 -3.69 -13.25
N GLU A 66 0.08 -3.97 -14.35
CA GLU A 66 -0.13 -5.34 -14.86
C GLU A 66 0.31 -5.48 -16.32
N GLY A 67 0.39 -6.73 -16.77
CA GLY A 67 0.66 -7.05 -18.17
C GLY A 67 2.02 -6.60 -18.65
N GLU A 68 2.06 -6.10 -19.89
CA GLU A 68 3.31 -5.66 -20.52
C GLU A 68 3.94 -4.46 -19.80
N ASN A 69 3.13 -3.56 -19.24
CA ASN A 69 3.64 -2.43 -18.51
C ASN A 69 4.41 -2.90 -17.26
N ARG A 70 3.86 -3.87 -16.55
CA ARG A 70 4.52 -4.46 -15.38
C ARG A 70 5.86 -5.11 -15.78
N LYS A 71 5.88 -5.86 -16.88
CA LYS A 71 7.10 -6.50 -17.38
C LYS A 71 8.19 -5.48 -17.69
N LYS A 72 7.83 -4.38 -18.35
CA LYS A 72 8.79 -3.31 -18.70
C LYS A 72 9.37 -2.66 -17.45
N ILE A 73 8.53 -2.35 -16.47
CA ILE A 73 8.96 -1.72 -15.23
C ILE A 73 9.90 -2.65 -14.47
N CYS A 74 9.52 -3.92 -14.29
CA CYS A 74 10.33 -4.89 -13.56
C CYS A 74 11.66 -5.13 -14.23
N LYS A 75 11.70 -5.20 -15.56
CA LYS A 75 12.94 -5.36 -16.32
C LYS A 75 13.86 -4.15 -16.12
N ALA A 76 13.31 -2.95 -16.18
CA ALA A 76 14.08 -1.72 -15.99
C ALA A 76 14.68 -1.61 -14.58
N LEU A 77 13.96 -2.13 -13.58
CA LEU A 77 14.40 -2.09 -12.18
C LEU A 77 15.27 -3.27 -11.78
N GLY A 78 15.32 -4.32 -12.61
CA GLY A 78 16.06 -5.54 -12.27
C GLY A 78 15.38 -6.37 -11.20
N ILE A 79 14.08 -6.32 -11.09
CA ILE A 79 13.30 -7.10 -10.13
C ILE A 79 12.46 -8.15 -10.84
N ASP A 80 12.08 -9.19 -10.11
CA ASP A 80 11.22 -10.24 -10.64
C ASP A 80 9.82 -9.70 -10.90
N VAL A 81 9.19 -10.16 -11.99
CA VAL A 81 7.83 -9.73 -12.35
C VAL A 81 6.80 -10.12 -11.29
N SER A 82 7.10 -11.13 -10.48
CA SER A 82 6.23 -11.58 -9.40
C SER A 82 6.49 -10.84 -8.07
N ASP A 83 7.45 -9.92 -8.03
CA ASP A 83 7.80 -9.19 -6.82
C ASP A 83 6.86 -8.02 -6.58
N ASP A 84 5.70 -8.29 -6.02
CA ASP A 84 4.68 -7.30 -5.71
C ASP A 84 5.19 -6.21 -4.77
N TRP A 85 5.96 -6.60 -3.75
CA TRP A 85 6.48 -5.64 -2.77
C TRP A 85 7.49 -4.68 -3.41
N GLY A 86 8.42 -5.21 -4.19
CA GLY A 86 9.39 -4.38 -4.90
C GLY A 86 8.72 -3.39 -5.84
N LEU A 87 7.69 -3.85 -6.56
CA LEU A 87 6.93 -3.00 -7.47
C LEU A 87 6.15 -1.93 -6.71
N LEU A 88 5.56 -2.27 -5.55
CA LEU A 88 4.85 -1.31 -4.70
C LEU A 88 5.79 -0.24 -4.16
N VAL A 89 6.96 -0.62 -3.67
CA VAL A 89 7.98 0.31 -3.17
C VAL A 89 8.42 1.28 -4.27
N TYR A 90 8.59 0.77 -5.49
CA TYR A 90 8.89 1.61 -6.64
C TYR A 90 7.76 2.60 -6.92
N SER A 91 6.51 2.14 -6.87
CA SER A 91 5.32 2.94 -7.16
C SER A 91 5.13 4.10 -6.17
N CYS A 92 5.81 4.06 -5.01
CA CYS A 92 5.73 5.16 -4.04
C CYS A 92 6.28 6.47 -4.55
N SER A 93 7.08 6.45 -5.63
CA SER A 93 7.63 7.66 -6.24
C SER A 93 6.74 8.20 -7.35
N GLU A 94 5.66 7.49 -7.68
CA GLU A 94 4.75 7.85 -8.75
C GLU A 94 3.37 8.18 -8.20
N ASP A 95 2.65 9.06 -8.88
CA ASP A 95 1.26 9.35 -8.52
C ASP A 95 0.39 8.15 -8.87
N THR A 96 -0.42 7.70 -7.91
CA THR A 96 -1.38 6.64 -8.16
C THR A 96 -2.73 7.22 -8.57
N ILE A 97 -3.47 6.46 -9.37
CA ILE A 97 -4.83 6.82 -9.73
C ILE A 97 -5.74 6.36 -8.59
N GLY A 98 -6.57 7.27 -8.07
CA GLY A 98 -7.51 6.95 -7.01
C GLY A 98 -7.28 7.73 -5.73
N ALA A 99 -7.98 7.34 -4.67
CA ALA A 99 -7.97 8.05 -3.40
C ALA A 99 -6.74 7.77 -2.55
N ILE A 100 -5.98 6.71 -2.86
CA ILE A 100 -4.89 6.24 -2.00
C ILE A 100 -3.54 6.39 -2.70
N THR A 101 -2.59 7.01 -2.01
CA THR A 101 -1.19 7.13 -2.44
C THR A 101 -0.31 6.47 -1.38
N VAL A 102 0.77 5.83 -1.82
CA VAL A 102 1.72 5.17 -0.93
C VAL A 102 3.06 5.88 -1.03
N LYS A 103 3.68 6.19 0.11
CA LYS A 103 4.98 6.87 0.17
C LYS A 103 5.93 6.15 1.11
N LYS A 104 7.23 6.24 0.84
CA LYS A 104 8.25 5.70 1.74
C LYS A 104 8.36 6.60 2.97
N ILE A 105 8.51 5.97 4.14
CA ILE A 105 8.79 6.68 5.37
C ILE A 105 10.31 6.67 5.55
N ASP A 106 10.90 7.84 5.75
CA ASP A 106 12.32 7.97 6.07
C ASP A 106 12.53 7.51 7.50
N GLU A 107 13.36 6.49 7.68
CA GLU A 107 13.70 5.93 8.97
C GLU A 107 15.10 6.31 9.39
#